data_833e99a367e171c2f4bc97d586d867a1
#
_entry.id   833e99a367e171c2f4bc97d586d867a1
#
_cell.length_a   1.000
_cell.length_b   1.000
_cell.length_c   1.000
_cell.angle_alpha   90.00
_cell.angle_beta   90.00
_cell.angle_gamma   90.00
#
_symmetry.space_group_name_H-M   'P 1'
#
loop_
_entity.id
_entity.type
_entity.pdbx_description
1 polymer ?
#
loop_
_entity_poly.entity_id
_entity_poly.type
_entity_poly.pdbx_seq_one_letter_code
_entity_poly.pdbx_strand_id
1 'polypeptide(L)'
;IGALMSYAILDTGGSRSFSGEHALVAGAKKGLESAEVVIVLGEHAGMHAKSLRKWNDKAAVLIELGTECLGVHTGESRAEEGSNVLGFARFRLGDADPTNLVELVRQPRTDDAALAAAKSIFEAAGLQVAVCGDFAGRIIDRLVRPYYNAALRRLDEGLATADDLDTTLKL
;
A
#
# COMPACT_ATOMS: atom_id res chain seq x y z
N ILE A 1 7.51 -16.32 19.35
CA ILE A 1 6.48 -15.66 18.51
C ILE A 1 6.15 -14.36 19.23
N GLY A 2 6.72 -13.22 18.77
CA GLY A 2 6.42 -11.91 19.36
C GLY A 2 4.93 -11.61 19.24
N ALA A 3 4.37 -10.93 20.25
CA ALA A 3 2.97 -10.49 20.20
C ALA A 3 2.79 -9.53 19.00
N LEU A 4 1.72 -9.70 18.24
CA LEU A 4 1.38 -8.78 17.16
C LEU A 4 1.17 -7.38 17.74
N MET A 5 1.83 -6.37 17.17
CA MET A 5 1.67 -4.98 17.60
C MET A 5 0.22 -4.53 17.45
N SER A 6 -0.23 -3.73 18.39
CA SER A 6 -1.57 -3.17 18.35
C SER A 6 -1.62 -2.06 17.29
N TYR A 7 -2.70 -2.01 16.51
CA TYR A 7 -2.89 -0.97 15.52
C TYR A 7 -4.29 -0.38 15.57
N ALA A 8 -4.41 0.86 15.16
CA ALA A 8 -5.67 1.56 14.98
C ALA A 8 -5.77 2.16 13.58
N ILE A 9 -6.97 2.35 13.10
CA ILE A 9 -7.26 2.89 11.77
C ILE A 9 -7.89 4.27 11.91
N LEU A 10 -7.34 5.24 11.17
CA LEU A 10 -7.98 6.50 10.84
C LEU A 10 -8.55 6.38 9.43
N ASP A 11 -9.85 6.23 9.33
CA ASP A 11 -10.54 6.16 8.04
C ASP A 11 -11.00 7.57 7.62
N THR A 12 -10.50 8.04 6.47
CA THR A 12 -10.85 9.33 5.88
C THR A 12 -11.92 9.23 4.79
N GLY A 13 -12.42 8.01 4.56
CA GLY A 13 -13.41 7.69 3.54
C GLY A 13 -12.81 7.40 2.16
N GLY A 14 -13.50 6.58 1.38
CA GLY A 14 -13.12 6.31 -0.01
C GLY A 14 -11.86 5.44 -0.18
N SER A 15 -11.54 4.57 0.78
CA SER A 15 -10.40 3.65 0.64
C SER A 15 -10.55 2.73 -0.57
N ARG A 16 -9.56 2.74 -1.44
CA ARG A 16 -9.47 1.83 -2.59
C ARG A 16 -8.90 0.47 -2.21
N SER A 17 -8.05 0.44 -1.20
CA SER A 17 -7.41 -0.79 -0.71
C SER A 17 -8.34 -1.63 0.17
N PHE A 18 -9.26 -0.98 0.89
CA PHE A 18 -10.18 -1.63 1.83
C PHE A 18 -11.60 -1.09 1.67
N SER A 19 -12.18 -1.30 0.49
CA SER A 19 -13.53 -0.82 0.14
C SER A 19 -14.67 -1.66 0.71
N GLY A 20 -14.38 -2.78 1.35
CA GLY A 20 -15.33 -3.71 1.94
C GLY A 20 -14.87 -4.26 3.29
N GLU A 21 -15.56 -5.25 3.80
CA GLU A 21 -15.17 -5.95 5.02
C GLU A 21 -13.82 -6.64 4.84
N HIS A 22 -12.90 -6.42 5.78
CA HIS A 22 -11.59 -7.05 5.76
C HIS A 22 -11.07 -7.29 7.18
N ALA A 23 -10.33 -8.38 7.39
CA ALA A 23 -9.76 -8.74 8.68
C ALA A 23 -8.89 -7.62 9.29
N LEU A 24 -8.16 -6.88 8.45
CA LEU A 24 -7.37 -5.72 8.90
C LEU A 24 -8.26 -4.64 9.53
N VAL A 25 -9.42 -4.35 8.92
CA VAL A 25 -10.32 -3.31 9.43
C VAL A 25 -11.02 -3.79 10.70
N ALA A 26 -11.48 -5.03 10.71
CA ALA A 26 -12.15 -5.65 11.86
C ALA A 26 -11.23 -5.81 13.09
N GLY A 27 -9.94 -6.04 12.87
CA GLY A 27 -8.93 -6.23 13.93
C GLY A 27 -8.37 -4.93 14.54
N ALA A 28 -8.74 -3.77 13.99
CA ALA A 28 -8.24 -2.49 14.47
C ALA A 28 -8.78 -2.16 15.88
N LYS A 29 -7.90 -1.66 16.74
CA LYS A 29 -8.29 -1.18 18.07
C LYS A 29 -8.96 0.19 17.97
N LYS A 30 -9.83 0.47 18.94
CA LYS A 30 -10.38 1.82 19.11
C LYS A 30 -9.35 2.71 19.82
N GLY A 31 -9.18 3.91 19.30
CA GLY A 31 -8.28 4.92 19.89
C GLY A 31 -6.89 4.93 19.24
N LEU A 32 -6.61 6.00 18.51
CA LEU A 32 -5.34 6.18 17.80
C LEU A 32 -4.16 6.38 18.76
N GLU A 33 -4.42 7.01 19.91
CA GLU A 33 -3.37 7.36 20.88
C GLU A 33 -2.77 6.12 21.53
N SER A 34 -3.59 5.11 21.85
CA SER A 34 -3.15 3.90 22.55
C SER A 34 -2.55 2.83 21.64
N ALA A 35 -2.67 2.96 20.33
CA ALA A 35 -2.15 2.00 19.35
C ALA A 35 -0.65 2.23 19.10
N GLU A 36 0.09 1.14 18.89
CA GLU A 36 1.51 1.20 18.54
C GLU A 36 1.71 1.56 17.07
N VAL A 37 0.78 1.17 16.20
CA VAL A 37 0.79 1.48 14.77
C VAL A 37 -0.50 2.18 14.38
N VAL A 38 -0.40 3.17 13.51
CA VAL A 38 -1.55 3.89 12.96
C VAL A 38 -1.61 3.67 11.45
N ILE A 39 -2.78 3.28 10.96
CA ILE A 39 -3.06 3.10 9.53
C ILE A 39 -4.06 4.16 9.12
N VAL A 40 -3.70 4.97 8.12
CA VAL A 40 -4.57 6.01 7.57
C VAL A 40 -5.11 5.52 6.23
N LEU A 41 -6.43 5.34 6.16
CA LEU A 41 -7.14 4.87 4.98
C LEU A 41 -7.89 6.00 4.29
N GLY A 42 -8.07 5.87 2.98
CA GLY A 42 -8.99 6.67 2.21
C GLY A 42 -8.33 7.65 1.26
N GLU A 43 -9.18 8.29 0.46
CA GLU A 43 -8.78 9.24 -0.59
C GLU A 43 -7.95 10.42 -0.08
N HIS A 44 -8.19 10.83 1.18
CA HIS A 44 -7.51 11.96 1.80
C HIS A 44 -6.45 11.55 2.81
N ALA A 45 -6.06 10.28 2.83
CA ALA A 45 -5.08 9.74 3.79
C ALA A 45 -3.79 10.59 3.83
N GLY A 46 -3.27 10.97 2.67
CA GLY A 46 -2.07 11.78 2.58
C GLY A 46 -2.21 13.21 3.13
N MET A 47 -3.38 13.83 2.99
CA MET A 47 -3.64 15.16 3.57
C MET A 47 -3.63 15.14 5.10
N HIS A 48 -4.14 14.07 5.68
CA HIS A 48 -4.11 13.85 7.12
C HIS A 48 -2.71 13.50 7.62
N ALA A 49 -1.84 12.99 6.77
CA ALA A 49 -0.45 12.67 7.13
C ALA A 49 0.32 13.86 7.68
N LYS A 50 0.04 15.08 7.18
CA LYS A 50 0.66 16.31 7.71
C LYS A 50 0.30 16.60 9.17
N SER A 51 -0.88 16.15 9.61
CA SER A 51 -1.29 16.24 11.01
C SER A 51 -0.69 15.12 11.87
N LEU A 52 -0.15 14.07 11.23
CA LEU A 52 0.44 12.90 11.89
C LEU A 52 1.84 13.16 12.46
N ARG A 53 2.43 14.32 12.25
CA ARG A 53 3.68 14.75 12.92
C ARG A 53 3.65 14.63 14.43
N LYS A 54 2.46 14.52 15.00
CA LYS A 54 2.27 14.30 16.44
C LYS A 54 2.54 12.86 16.89
N TRP A 55 2.76 11.94 15.94
CA TRP A 55 2.88 10.50 16.23
C TRP A 55 4.28 9.95 16.01
N ASN A 56 5.29 10.75 16.36
CA ASN A 56 6.69 10.32 16.37
C ASN A 56 6.98 9.20 17.39
N ASP A 57 6.04 8.97 18.32
CA ASP A 57 6.06 7.91 19.32
C ASP A 57 5.53 6.57 18.81
N LYS A 58 4.93 6.54 17.60
CA LYS A 58 4.40 5.31 17.02
C LYS A 58 5.51 4.43 16.44
N ALA A 59 5.35 3.11 16.53
CA ALA A 59 6.24 2.16 15.91
C ALA A 59 6.20 2.29 14.38
N ALA A 60 5.02 2.54 13.80
CA ALA A 60 4.84 2.86 12.39
C ALA A 60 3.57 3.66 12.13
N VAL A 61 3.60 4.49 11.09
CA VAL A 61 2.46 5.19 10.52
C VAL A 61 2.33 4.79 9.05
N LEU A 62 1.20 4.22 8.67
CA LEU A 62 0.96 3.67 7.34
C LEU A 62 -0.07 4.52 6.61
N ILE A 63 0.30 5.07 5.46
CA ILE A 63 -0.55 5.97 4.67
C ILE A 63 -0.99 5.25 3.40
N GLU A 64 -2.28 5.13 3.19
CA GLU A 64 -2.81 4.65 1.91
C GLU A 64 -2.47 5.63 0.81
N LEU A 65 -1.87 5.11 -0.27
CA LEU A 65 -1.48 5.87 -1.46
C LEU A 65 -2.42 5.55 -2.63
N GLY A 66 -2.71 6.56 -3.44
CA GLY A 66 -3.27 6.39 -4.77
C GLY A 66 -2.18 5.95 -5.76
N THR A 67 -1.91 6.76 -6.76
CA THR A 67 -0.81 6.55 -7.74
C THR A 67 0.44 7.37 -7.43
N GLU A 68 0.33 8.29 -6.48
CA GLU A 68 1.40 9.19 -6.08
C GLU A 68 2.51 8.48 -5.28
N CYS A 69 3.63 9.17 -5.13
CA CYS A 69 4.72 8.81 -4.22
C CYS A 69 4.38 9.14 -2.76
N LEU A 70 4.94 8.43 -1.82
CA LEU A 70 4.90 8.79 -0.40
C LEU A 70 5.52 10.16 -0.14
N GLY A 71 6.59 10.52 -0.87
CA GLY A 71 7.27 11.81 -0.77
C GLY A 71 6.38 13.03 -1.00
N VAL A 72 5.27 12.91 -1.70
CA VAL A 72 4.26 13.99 -1.84
C VAL A 72 3.68 14.38 -0.47
N HIS A 73 3.60 13.43 0.45
CA HIS A 73 3.03 13.61 1.78
C HIS A 73 4.07 13.86 2.86
N THR A 74 5.26 13.27 2.74
CA THR A 74 6.34 13.33 3.72
C THR A 74 7.43 14.33 3.38
N GLY A 75 7.40 14.93 2.17
CA GLY A 75 8.44 15.79 1.64
C GLY A 75 9.37 15.06 0.67
N GLU A 76 9.85 15.78 -0.34
CA GLU A 76 10.68 15.21 -1.42
C GLU A 76 12.14 15.00 -1.01
N SER A 77 12.59 15.60 0.07
CA SER A 77 13.93 15.37 0.62
C SER A 77 14.15 13.91 1.09
N ARG A 78 13.13 13.08 0.94
CA ARG A 78 13.13 11.60 1.03
C ARG A 78 13.69 11.07 2.32
N ALA A 79 13.63 11.83 3.40
CA ALA A 79 14.23 11.23 4.56
C ALA A 79 14.40 12.15 5.77
N GLU A 80 14.08 13.39 5.67
CA GLU A 80 14.18 14.28 6.82
C GLU A 80 12.98 14.11 7.76
N GLU A 81 11.88 13.59 7.23
CA GLU A 81 10.67 13.40 8.01
C GLU A 81 10.25 11.94 8.00
N GLY A 82 10.08 11.37 9.18
CA GLY A 82 9.33 10.15 9.38
C GLY A 82 10.05 8.87 9.00
N SER A 83 11.12 8.54 9.69
CA SER A 83 11.70 7.18 9.60
C SER A 83 10.68 6.07 9.90
N ASN A 84 9.60 6.37 10.64
CA ASN A 84 8.51 5.47 10.96
C ASN A 84 7.27 5.60 10.05
N VAL A 85 7.31 6.46 9.01
CA VAL A 85 6.20 6.64 8.06
C VAL A 85 6.44 5.82 6.81
N LEU A 86 5.45 5.00 6.44
CA LEU A 86 5.45 4.18 5.23
C LEU A 86 4.18 4.43 4.42
N GLY A 87 4.27 4.22 3.13
CA GLY A 87 3.10 4.19 2.25
C GLY A 87 2.66 2.77 1.96
N PHE A 88 1.42 2.59 1.55
CA PHE A 88 0.97 1.31 1.02
C PHE A 88 -0.18 1.48 0.03
N ALA A 89 -0.35 0.48 -0.81
CA ALA A 89 -1.55 0.33 -1.64
C ALA A 89 -1.80 -1.15 -1.94
N ARG A 90 -3.08 -1.52 -2.12
CA ARG A 90 -3.46 -2.80 -2.71
C ARG A 90 -3.78 -2.59 -4.18
N PHE A 91 -3.36 -3.54 -5.00
CA PHE A 91 -3.71 -3.49 -6.42
C PHE A 91 -5.19 -3.79 -6.63
N ARG A 92 -5.83 -2.95 -7.45
CA ARG A 92 -7.22 -3.09 -7.88
C ARG A 92 -7.33 -2.75 -9.36
N LEU A 93 -7.93 -3.64 -10.13
CA LEU A 93 -8.18 -3.41 -11.56
C LEU A 93 -9.58 -2.81 -11.74
N GLY A 94 -9.66 -1.55 -12.09
CA GLY A 94 -10.93 -0.85 -12.22
C GLY A 94 -11.75 -0.90 -10.94
N ASP A 95 -12.97 -1.43 -11.02
CA ASP A 95 -13.91 -1.60 -9.90
C ASP A 95 -13.93 -3.02 -9.32
N ALA A 96 -13.02 -3.90 -9.77
CA ALA A 96 -12.88 -5.24 -9.20
C ALA A 96 -12.42 -5.17 -7.73
N ASP A 97 -12.62 -6.25 -6.98
CA ASP A 97 -12.12 -6.34 -5.61
C ASP A 97 -10.59 -6.21 -5.58
N PRO A 98 -10.05 -5.54 -4.54
CA PRO A 98 -8.61 -5.46 -4.37
C PRO A 98 -7.98 -6.83 -4.21
N THR A 99 -6.81 -7.04 -4.83
CA THR A 99 -6.05 -8.28 -4.67
C THR A 99 -5.49 -8.42 -3.26
N ASN A 100 -5.03 -9.62 -2.89
CA ASN A 100 -4.37 -9.83 -1.59
C ASN A 100 -2.93 -9.29 -1.52
N LEU A 101 -2.43 -8.66 -2.58
CA LEU A 101 -1.10 -8.07 -2.61
C LEU A 101 -1.14 -6.63 -2.09
N VAL A 102 -0.31 -6.34 -1.09
CA VAL A 102 0.02 -4.99 -0.63
C VAL A 102 1.41 -4.62 -1.12
N GLU A 103 1.51 -3.53 -1.84
CA GLU A 103 2.78 -2.86 -2.11
C GLU A 103 3.08 -1.92 -0.95
N LEU A 104 4.06 -2.29 -0.11
CA LEU A 104 4.50 -1.51 1.04
C LEU A 104 5.69 -0.63 0.64
N VAL A 105 5.49 0.68 0.73
CA VAL A 105 6.45 1.69 0.25
C VAL A 105 7.32 2.17 1.39
N ARG A 106 8.63 2.07 1.20
CA ARG A 106 9.65 2.63 2.10
C ARG A 106 10.45 3.73 1.44
N GLN A 107 10.90 4.67 2.23
CA GLN A 107 11.90 5.69 1.85
C GLN A 107 13.30 5.29 2.33
N PRO A 108 14.39 5.93 1.84
CA PRO A 108 15.76 5.54 2.19
C PRO A 108 16.08 5.52 3.69
N ARG A 109 15.41 6.35 4.48
CA ARG A 109 15.61 6.43 5.95
C ARG A 109 14.46 5.80 6.77
N THR A 110 13.62 4.99 6.14
CA THR A 110 12.61 4.22 6.87
C THR A 110 13.29 3.23 7.81
N ASP A 111 12.92 3.24 9.08
CA ASP A 111 13.43 2.31 10.07
C ASP A 111 13.02 0.88 9.73
N ASP A 112 13.96 -0.05 9.82
CA ASP A 112 13.69 -1.46 9.58
C ASP A 112 12.69 -2.03 10.60
N ALA A 113 12.66 -1.48 11.82
CA ALA A 113 11.67 -1.86 12.82
C ALA A 113 10.24 -1.43 12.41
N ALA A 114 10.09 -0.22 11.87
CA ALA A 114 8.81 0.26 11.35
C ALA A 114 8.34 -0.57 10.14
N LEU A 115 9.26 -0.91 9.24
CA LEU A 115 8.99 -1.78 8.10
C LEU A 115 8.53 -3.18 8.56
N ALA A 116 9.22 -3.77 9.53
CA ALA A 116 8.87 -5.08 10.08
C ALA A 116 7.50 -5.06 10.76
N ALA A 117 7.20 -4.00 11.54
CA ALA A 117 5.91 -3.82 12.18
C ALA A 117 4.77 -3.75 11.15
N ALA A 118 4.93 -2.93 10.12
CA ALA A 118 3.96 -2.79 9.03
C ALA A 118 3.71 -4.11 8.30
N LYS A 119 4.78 -4.79 7.92
CA LYS A 119 4.72 -6.09 7.24
C LYS A 119 3.98 -7.12 8.07
N SER A 120 4.33 -7.25 9.36
CA SER A 120 3.70 -8.21 10.27
C SER A 120 2.18 -7.99 10.40
N ILE A 121 1.72 -6.74 10.45
CA ILE A 121 0.29 -6.41 10.55
C ILE A 121 -0.47 -6.84 9.29
N PHE A 122 0.06 -6.53 8.11
CA PHE A 122 -0.59 -6.92 6.86
C PHE A 122 -0.59 -8.43 6.66
N GLU A 123 0.51 -9.11 6.94
CA GLU A 123 0.62 -10.58 6.85
C GLU A 123 -0.31 -11.29 7.82
N ALA A 124 -0.45 -10.79 9.05
CA ALA A 124 -1.39 -11.34 10.04
C ALA A 124 -2.86 -11.17 9.62
N ALA A 125 -3.16 -10.16 8.79
CA ALA A 125 -4.49 -9.96 8.21
C ALA A 125 -4.71 -10.77 6.91
N GLY A 126 -3.81 -11.68 6.55
CA GLY A 126 -3.92 -12.56 5.39
C GLY A 126 -3.44 -11.96 4.07
N LEU A 127 -2.73 -10.83 4.12
CA LEU A 127 -2.22 -10.14 2.93
C LEU A 127 -0.78 -10.58 2.62
N GLN A 128 -0.44 -10.59 1.33
CA GLN A 128 0.93 -10.75 0.86
C GLN A 128 1.57 -9.37 0.73
N VAL A 129 2.79 -9.21 1.21
CA VAL A 129 3.47 -7.91 1.22
C VAL A 129 4.69 -7.92 0.30
N ALA A 130 4.66 -7.06 -0.71
CA ALA A 130 5.82 -6.72 -1.52
C ALA A 130 6.37 -5.35 -1.11
N VAL A 131 7.63 -5.29 -0.72
CA VAL A 131 8.27 -4.03 -0.32
C VAL A 131 8.91 -3.38 -1.53
N CYS A 132 8.68 -2.07 -1.71
CA CYS A 132 9.27 -1.30 -2.78
C CYS A 132 9.75 0.08 -2.30
N GLY A 133 10.62 0.70 -3.10
CA GLY A 133 11.02 2.09 -2.92
C GLY A 133 9.89 3.06 -3.26
N ASP A 134 10.08 4.32 -2.87
CA ASP A 134 9.13 5.39 -3.09
C ASP A 134 9.18 5.91 -4.54
N PHE A 135 8.45 5.23 -5.41
CA PHE A 135 8.29 5.58 -6.82
C PHE A 135 6.80 5.64 -7.20
N ALA A 136 6.42 6.64 -7.97
CA ALA A 136 5.06 6.74 -8.51
C ALA A 136 4.69 5.48 -9.30
N GLY A 137 3.51 4.94 -9.05
CA GLY A 137 3.02 3.71 -9.69
C GLY A 137 3.63 2.43 -9.13
N ARG A 138 4.59 2.50 -8.23
CA ARG A 138 5.20 1.34 -7.54
C ARG A 138 5.58 0.20 -8.48
N ILE A 139 5.47 -1.06 -8.03
CA ILE A 139 5.84 -2.24 -8.83
C ILE A 139 4.81 -2.49 -9.94
N ILE A 140 3.53 -2.50 -9.59
CA ILE A 140 2.45 -2.92 -10.52
C ILE A 140 2.39 -2.01 -11.74
N ASP A 141 2.32 -0.69 -11.54
CA ASP A 141 2.18 0.23 -12.66
C ASP A 141 3.47 0.33 -13.50
N ARG A 142 4.62 0.11 -12.90
CA ARG A 142 5.91 0.22 -13.60
C ARG A 142 6.35 -1.06 -14.29
N LEU A 143 5.94 -2.22 -13.78
CA LEU A 143 6.34 -3.52 -14.30
C LEU A 143 5.21 -4.22 -15.03
N VAL A 144 4.04 -4.33 -14.42
CA VAL A 144 2.94 -5.15 -14.93
C VAL A 144 2.11 -4.39 -15.97
N ARG A 145 1.80 -3.12 -15.77
CA ARG A 145 0.99 -2.33 -16.71
C ARG A 145 1.63 -2.20 -18.11
N PRO A 146 2.94 -1.89 -18.25
CA PRO A 146 3.58 -1.91 -19.57
C PRO A 146 3.50 -3.25 -20.27
N TYR A 147 3.56 -4.34 -19.52
CA TYR A 147 3.43 -5.69 -20.04
C TYR A 147 2.01 -5.96 -20.61
N TYR A 148 0.97 -5.62 -19.88
CA TYR A 148 -0.41 -5.71 -20.39
C TYR A 148 -0.63 -4.81 -21.61
N ASN A 149 -0.10 -3.59 -21.59
CA ASN A 149 -0.21 -2.70 -22.74
C ASN A 149 0.49 -3.26 -23.98
N ALA A 150 1.61 -3.96 -23.81
CA ALA A 150 2.27 -4.66 -24.91
C ALA A 150 1.41 -5.81 -25.47
N ALA A 151 0.78 -6.60 -24.59
CA ALA A 151 -0.13 -7.68 -25.01
C ALA A 151 -1.35 -7.14 -25.77
N LEU A 152 -1.97 -6.06 -25.29
CA LEU A 152 -3.10 -5.41 -25.98
C LEU A 152 -2.72 -4.89 -27.35
N ARG A 153 -1.53 -4.30 -27.51
CA ARG A 153 -1.04 -3.89 -28.85
C ARG A 153 -0.89 -5.05 -29.80
N ARG A 154 -0.43 -6.21 -29.32
CA ARG A 154 -0.31 -7.42 -30.15
C ARG A 154 -1.68 -7.97 -30.55
N LEU A 155 -2.68 -7.84 -29.68
CA LEU A 155 -4.05 -8.16 -30.01
C LEU A 155 -4.59 -7.24 -31.12
N ASP A 156 -4.37 -5.92 -31.00
CA ASP A 156 -4.78 -4.93 -32.01
C ASP A 156 -4.07 -5.13 -33.35
N GLU A 157 -2.82 -5.56 -33.35
CA GLU A 157 -2.04 -5.92 -34.56
C GLU A 157 -2.50 -7.25 -35.20
N GLY A 158 -3.40 -7.99 -34.54
CA GLY A 158 -3.89 -9.28 -35.03
C GLY A 158 -2.88 -10.41 -34.93
N LEU A 159 -1.90 -10.32 -34.03
CA LEU A 159 -0.88 -11.36 -33.80
C LEU A 159 -1.51 -12.68 -33.38
N ALA A 160 -2.51 -12.65 -32.52
CA ALA A 160 -3.24 -13.81 -32.03
C ALA A 160 -4.61 -13.37 -31.47
N THR A 161 -5.48 -14.34 -31.19
CA THR A 161 -6.73 -14.07 -30.49
C THR A 161 -6.47 -13.77 -28.99
N ALA A 162 -7.44 -13.16 -28.31
CA ALA A 162 -7.34 -12.93 -26.86
C ALA A 162 -7.12 -14.25 -26.09
N ASP A 163 -7.84 -15.32 -26.47
CA ASP A 163 -7.73 -16.64 -25.83
C ASP A 163 -6.33 -17.27 -26.03
N ASP A 164 -5.74 -17.10 -27.20
CA ASP A 164 -4.39 -17.60 -27.48
C ASP A 164 -3.32 -16.81 -26.72
N LEU A 165 -3.48 -15.49 -26.61
CA LEU A 165 -2.61 -14.65 -25.79
C LEU A 165 -2.71 -15.04 -24.31
N ASP A 166 -3.91 -15.19 -23.78
CA ASP A 166 -4.15 -15.61 -22.40
C ASP A 166 -3.57 -17.00 -22.11
N THR A 167 -3.70 -17.93 -23.07
CA THR A 167 -3.11 -19.26 -22.96
C THR A 167 -1.58 -19.18 -22.87
N THR A 168 -0.98 -18.33 -23.70
CA THR A 168 0.48 -18.14 -23.71
C THR A 168 0.98 -17.48 -22.43
N LEU A 169 0.20 -16.56 -21.83
CA LEU A 169 0.58 -15.84 -20.63
C LEU A 169 0.43 -16.65 -19.31
N LYS A 170 -0.26 -17.80 -19.38
CA LYS A 170 -0.43 -18.71 -18.22
C LYS A 170 0.69 -19.75 -18.08
N LEU A 171 1.71 -19.69 -18.91
CA LEU A 171 2.87 -20.61 -18.85
C LEU A 171 3.76 -20.35 -17.64
#